data_6cca1d3b643acc4344b83bdaa2bbf883
#
_entry.id   6cca1d3b643acc4344b83bdaa2bbf883
#
_cell.length_a   1.000
_cell.length_b   1.000
_cell.length_c   1.000
_cell.angle_alpha   90.00
_cell.angle_beta   90.00
_cell.angle_gamma   90.00
#
_symmetry.space_group_name_H-M   'P 1'
#
loop_
_entity.id
_entity.type
_entity.pdbx_description
1 polymer ?
#
loop_
_entity_poly.entity_id
_entity_poly.type
_entity_poly.pdbx_seq_one_letter_code
_entity_poly.pdbx_strand_id
1 'polypeptide(L)'
;MENLAIQYGVSLAPGRIGSMEVVTSNSTANEVENLLSHILGVVAIDPANVISEDIDPEIVAKLILEKDEMRGQKRTFGVRTKRLGPKGGFKSQEYSAQIGHHMVVNDPSLSVNLREPDVWVRLVLQPNRVWLLGERIQGAGGLPPGVQGDVLCKVTDEDSMLSSFLVMRRGSRLIPTKESEIEFVEILKTWDPYLGRNSNVRDLNGKMRRRHPWGVVGLSVEEGESLIERNESEVKTVPLSTLEPLCAWTDLEKENLSKHIRDPINFLCMPNLDTWVS
;
A
#
# COMPACT_ATOMS: atom_id res chain seq x y z
N MET A 1 -3.59 -2.72 -9.63
CA MET A 1 -4.77 -2.03 -9.08
C MET A 1 -6.04 -2.45 -9.80
N GLU A 2 -6.23 -2.17 -11.10
CA GLU A 2 -7.47 -2.46 -11.84
C GLU A 2 -7.94 -3.93 -11.76
N ASN A 3 -7.04 -4.90 -11.91
CA ASN A 3 -7.42 -6.32 -11.85
C ASN A 3 -7.82 -6.79 -10.46
N LEU A 4 -7.25 -6.25 -9.40
CA LEU A 4 -7.72 -6.47 -8.04
C LEU A 4 -9.08 -5.81 -7.84
N ALA A 5 -9.29 -4.61 -8.36
CA ALA A 5 -10.58 -3.93 -8.31
C ALA A 5 -11.71 -4.79 -8.93
N ILE A 6 -11.44 -5.43 -10.06
CA ILE A 6 -12.39 -6.37 -10.69
C ILE A 6 -12.66 -7.56 -9.77
N GLN A 7 -11.63 -8.13 -9.17
CA GLN A 7 -11.76 -9.28 -8.25
C GLN A 7 -12.60 -8.94 -7.01
N TYR A 8 -12.43 -7.72 -6.47
CA TYR A 8 -13.18 -7.23 -5.31
C TYR A 8 -14.53 -6.59 -5.67
N GLY A 9 -14.89 -6.53 -6.96
CA GLY A 9 -16.14 -5.90 -7.42
C GLY A 9 -16.18 -4.38 -7.21
N VAL A 10 -15.03 -3.73 -7.04
CA VAL A 10 -14.90 -2.31 -6.76
C VAL A 10 -14.64 -1.53 -8.05
N SER A 11 -15.42 -0.49 -8.31
CA SER A 11 -15.19 0.42 -9.42
C SER A 11 -14.12 1.45 -9.05
N LEU A 12 -13.01 1.49 -9.78
CA LEU A 12 -11.94 2.46 -9.57
C LEU A 12 -11.65 3.24 -10.85
N ALA A 13 -11.49 4.55 -10.71
CA ALA A 13 -10.92 5.42 -11.73
C ALA A 13 -9.58 5.97 -11.22
N PRO A 14 -8.45 5.34 -11.59
CA PRO A 14 -7.14 5.81 -11.18
C PRO A 14 -6.77 7.11 -11.90
N GLY A 15 -6.17 8.02 -11.16
CA GLY A 15 -5.64 9.27 -11.67
C GLY A 15 -4.34 9.62 -10.97
N ARG A 16 -3.69 10.69 -11.40
CA ARG A 16 -2.46 11.17 -10.79
C ARG A 16 -2.47 12.67 -10.64
N ILE A 17 -2.11 13.13 -9.46
CA ILE A 17 -1.94 14.55 -9.18
C ILE A 17 -0.55 14.77 -8.59
N GLY A 18 0.37 15.28 -9.41
CA GLY A 18 1.77 15.44 -9.01
C GLY A 18 2.42 14.08 -8.67
N SER A 19 2.87 13.91 -7.43
CA SER A 19 3.49 12.67 -6.92
C SER A 19 2.50 11.73 -6.21
N MET A 20 1.21 12.04 -6.22
CA MET A 20 0.17 11.24 -5.57
C MET A 20 -0.66 10.51 -6.61
N GLU A 21 -0.89 9.22 -6.40
CA GLU A 21 -1.95 8.49 -7.08
C GLU A 21 -3.28 8.85 -6.40
N VAL A 22 -4.27 9.22 -7.20
CA VAL A 22 -5.62 9.56 -6.74
C VAL A 22 -6.57 8.52 -7.32
N VAL A 23 -7.41 7.98 -6.47
CA VAL A 23 -8.41 7.01 -6.89
C VAL A 23 -9.79 7.57 -6.58
N THR A 24 -10.64 7.63 -7.58
CA THR A 24 -12.07 7.94 -7.41
C THR A 24 -12.89 6.68 -7.62
N SER A 25 -13.95 6.53 -6.85
CA SER A 25 -14.82 5.35 -6.89
C SER A 25 -16.27 5.73 -6.62
N ASN A 26 -17.19 4.97 -7.19
CA ASN A 26 -18.61 4.99 -6.83
C ASN A 26 -18.96 3.91 -5.78
N SER A 27 -18.00 3.08 -5.40
CA SER A 27 -18.13 2.10 -4.32
C SER A 27 -18.05 2.80 -2.96
N THR A 28 -18.46 2.11 -1.90
CA THR A 28 -18.37 2.64 -0.54
C THR A 28 -16.91 2.83 -0.11
N ALA A 29 -16.67 3.72 0.85
CA ALA A 29 -15.34 3.96 1.38
C ALA A 29 -14.70 2.67 1.90
N ASN A 30 -15.44 1.86 2.66
CA ASN A 30 -14.97 0.60 3.23
C ASN A 30 -14.55 -0.42 2.15
N GLU A 31 -15.29 -0.51 1.04
CA GLU A 31 -14.92 -1.42 -0.07
C GLU A 31 -13.63 -0.96 -0.75
N VAL A 32 -13.48 0.35 -0.96
CA VAL A 32 -12.26 0.92 -1.56
C VAL A 32 -11.06 0.76 -0.62
N GLU A 33 -11.23 1.03 0.65
CA GLU A 33 -10.19 0.88 1.68
C GLU A 33 -9.75 -0.58 1.80
N ASN A 34 -10.69 -1.52 1.83
CA ASN A 34 -10.39 -2.94 1.85
C ASN A 34 -9.58 -3.37 0.62
N LEU A 35 -10.00 -2.96 -0.58
CA LEU A 35 -9.24 -3.23 -1.79
C LEU A 35 -7.82 -2.65 -1.73
N LEU A 36 -7.70 -1.35 -1.37
CA LEU A 36 -6.41 -0.66 -1.37
C LEU A 36 -5.43 -1.23 -0.33
N SER A 37 -5.94 -1.75 0.79
CA SER A 37 -5.12 -2.39 1.82
C SER A 37 -4.50 -3.72 1.35
N HIS A 38 -5.07 -4.38 0.34
CA HIS A 38 -4.52 -5.58 -0.29
C HIS A 38 -3.54 -5.29 -1.44
N ILE A 39 -3.29 -4.02 -1.77
CA ILE A 39 -2.39 -3.68 -2.88
C ILE A 39 -0.96 -3.54 -2.37
N LEU A 40 -0.12 -4.53 -2.68
CA LEU A 40 1.32 -4.46 -2.41
C LEU A 40 1.95 -3.29 -3.17
N GLY A 41 2.77 -2.50 -2.46
CA GLY A 41 3.34 -1.25 -2.94
C GLY A 41 2.61 0.01 -2.46
N VAL A 42 1.38 -0.12 -1.95
CA VAL A 42 0.66 0.98 -1.30
C VAL A 42 1.14 1.11 0.15
N VAL A 43 1.76 2.22 0.49
CA VAL A 43 2.32 2.48 1.83
C VAL A 43 1.27 3.10 2.76
N ALA A 44 0.43 3.97 2.23
CA ALA A 44 -0.61 4.65 3.00
C ALA A 44 -1.77 5.07 2.09
N ILE A 45 -2.95 5.08 2.67
CA ILE A 45 -4.20 5.51 2.06
C ILE A 45 -4.69 6.71 2.86
N ASP A 46 -4.90 7.83 2.20
CA ASP A 46 -5.48 9.03 2.80
C ASP A 46 -6.87 9.25 2.18
N PRO A 47 -7.96 8.90 2.87
CA PRO A 47 -9.31 9.30 2.45
C PRO A 47 -9.37 10.82 2.26
N ALA A 48 -9.95 11.28 1.16
CA ALA A 48 -9.89 12.69 0.80
C ALA A 48 -11.25 13.20 0.32
N ASN A 49 -11.66 14.36 0.83
CA ASN A 49 -12.85 15.07 0.38
C ASN A 49 -12.48 16.48 -0.08
N VAL A 50 -13.05 16.94 -1.19
CA VAL A 50 -12.97 18.36 -1.57
C VAL A 50 -13.73 19.14 -0.50
N ILE A 51 -13.03 20.00 0.22
CA ILE A 51 -13.64 20.86 1.24
C ILE A 51 -14.05 22.20 0.65
N SER A 52 -13.28 22.72 -0.30
CA SER A 52 -13.56 23.99 -0.97
C SER A 52 -12.98 24.01 -2.38
N GLU A 53 -13.68 24.67 -3.30
CA GLU A 53 -13.19 25.07 -4.62
C GLU A 53 -12.61 26.51 -4.58
N ASP A 54 -12.69 27.18 -3.43
CA ASP A 54 -11.96 28.41 -3.15
C ASP A 54 -10.78 28.10 -2.23
N ILE A 55 -9.64 28.71 -2.50
CA ILE A 55 -8.40 28.51 -1.76
C ILE A 55 -8.17 29.58 -0.68
N ASP A 56 -9.13 30.47 -0.45
CA ASP A 56 -9.03 31.48 0.61
C ASP A 56 -8.92 30.80 1.99
N PRO A 57 -7.84 31.09 2.77
CA PRO A 57 -7.61 30.43 4.04
C PRO A 57 -8.72 30.67 5.08
N GLU A 58 -9.39 31.83 5.04
CA GLU A 58 -10.48 32.14 5.98
C GLU A 58 -11.71 31.28 5.67
N ILE A 59 -12.07 31.14 4.40
CA ILE A 59 -13.19 30.31 3.96
C ILE A 59 -12.91 28.85 4.32
N VAL A 60 -11.72 28.37 4.00
CA VAL A 60 -11.34 26.98 4.27
C VAL A 60 -11.33 26.68 5.77
N ALA A 61 -10.82 27.59 6.61
CA ALA A 61 -10.82 27.41 8.07
C ALA A 61 -12.26 27.31 8.64
N LYS A 62 -13.19 28.12 8.16
CA LYS A 62 -14.61 28.05 8.55
C LYS A 62 -15.22 26.70 8.17
N LEU A 63 -14.99 26.23 6.93
CA LEU A 63 -15.50 24.94 6.47
C LEU A 63 -14.91 23.74 7.22
N ILE A 64 -13.64 23.84 7.66
CA ILE A 64 -13.03 22.81 8.54
C ILE A 64 -13.77 22.77 9.88
N LEU A 65 -13.98 23.93 10.51
CA LEU A 65 -14.66 24.02 11.78
C LEU A 65 -16.14 23.56 11.71
N GLU A 66 -16.80 23.76 10.59
CA GLU A 66 -18.18 23.30 10.40
C GLU A 66 -18.28 21.77 10.32
N LYS A 67 -17.27 21.11 9.79
CA LYS A 67 -17.19 19.64 9.71
C LYS A 67 -16.68 19.00 11.00
N ASP A 68 -16.13 19.78 11.91
CA ASP A 68 -15.52 19.29 13.12
C ASP A 68 -16.55 19.04 14.22
N GLU A 69 -16.85 17.79 14.50
CA GLU A 69 -17.79 17.37 15.55
C GLU A 69 -17.35 17.81 16.95
N MET A 70 -16.06 18.16 17.12
CA MET A 70 -15.50 18.58 18.40
C MET A 70 -15.38 20.09 18.53
N ARG A 71 -16.05 20.87 17.70
CA ARG A 71 -16.08 22.32 17.76
C ARG A 71 -16.53 22.80 19.15
N GLY A 72 -15.85 23.83 19.69
CA GLY A 72 -16.12 24.37 21.00
C GLY A 72 -15.52 23.58 22.17
N GLN A 73 -14.84 22.47 21.92
CA GLN A 73 -14.11 21.73 22.93
C GLN A 73 -12.67 22.22 23.05
N LYS A 74 -12.21 22.43 24.28
CA LYS A 74 -10.82 22.86 24.54
C LYS A 74 -9.86 21.75 24.09
N ARG A 75 -9.09 22.01 23.01
CA ARG A 75 -8.11 21.08 22.47
C ARG A 75 -7.01 21.77 21.67
N THR A 76 -5.96 21.03 21.41
CA THR A 76 -4.84 21.46 20.57
C THR A 76 -4.94 20.88 19.17
N PHE A 77 -4.49 21.63 18.17
CA PHE A 77 -4.45 21.17 16.80
C PHE A 77 -3.18 21.64 16.07
N GLY A 78 -2.86 20.95 14.98
CA GLY A 78 -1.84 21.34 14.04
C GLY A 78 -2.35 21.26 12.61
N VAL A 79 -1.91 22.16 11.74
CA VAL A 79 -2.28 22.15 10.31
C VAL A 79 -1.08 21.74 9.48
N ARG A 80 -1.25 20.78 8.58
CA ARG A 80 -0.26 20.34 7.59
C ARG A 80 -0.84 20.40 6.21
N THR A 81 -0.25 21.23 5.35
CA THR A 81 -0.66 21.36 3.95
C THR A 81 0.40 20.81 3.02
N LYS A 82 0.01 19.91 2.13
CA LYS A 82 0.80 19.48 0.98
C LYS A 82 0.29 20.20 -0.27
N ARG A 83 1.16 20.94 -0.96
CA ARG A 83 0.78 21.60 -2.21
C ARG A 83 1.04 20.68 -3.40
N LEU A 84 0.07 20.60 -4.29
CA LEU A 84 0.16 19.89 -5.57
C LEU A 84 -0.12 20.85 -6.72
N GLY A 85 0.72 20.81 -7.75
CA GLY A 85 0.60 21.65 -8.93
C GLY A 85 1.72 22.68 -9.09
N PRO A 86 1.59 23.62 -10.05
CA PRO A 86 2.62 24.59 -10.38
C PRO A 86 2.98 25.51 -9.20
N LYS A 87 4.19 26.05 -9.22
CA LYS A 87 4.64 27.06 -8.24
C LYS A 87 3.86 28.35 -8.48
N GLY A 88 3.11 28.80 -7.50
CA GLY A 88 2.30 30.03 -7.50
C GLY A 88 1.40 30.08 -6.25
N GLY A 89 0.92 31.26 -5.88
CA GLY A 89 0.10 31.43 -4.69
C GLY A 89 0.85 31.16 -3.39
N PHE A 90 0.13 30.62 -2.40
CA PHE A 90 0.67 30.36 -1.06
C PHE A 90 1.75 29.29 -1.03
N LYS A 91 2.77 29.46 -0.20
CA LYS A 91 3.63 28.36 0.23
C LYS A 91 2.86 27.45 1.21
N SER A 92 3.14 26.14 1.20
CA SER A 92 2.41 25.19 2.07
C SER A 92 2.45 25.57 3.55
N GLN A 93 3.61 26.01 4.04
CA GLN A 93 3.78 26.40 5.45
C GLN A 93 3.03 27.71 5.77
N GLU A 94 3.07 28.68 4.89
CA GLU A 94 2.34 29.95 5.01
C GLU A 94 0.83 29.69 5.01
N TYR A 95 0.35 28.86 4.09
CA TYR A 95 -1.06 28.47 4.02
C TYR A 95 -1.52 27.76 5.30
N SER A 96 -0.72 26.82 5.81
CA SER A 96 -1.00 26.14 7.08
C SER A 96 -1.11 27.13 8.25
N ALA A 97 -0.21 28.13 8.29
CA ALA A 97 -0.21 29.14 9.36
C ALA A 97 -1.46 30.05 9.30
N GLN A 98 -1.87 30.45 8.09
CA GLN A 98 -3.09 31.25 7.89
C GLN A 98 -4.36 30.46 8.27
N ILE A 99 -4.48 29.21 7.84
CA ILE A 99 -5.58 28.33 8.27
C ILE A 99 -5.62 28.23 9.80
N GLY A 100 -4.48 27.92 10.43
CA GLY A 100 -4.39 27.83 11.88
C GLY A 100 -4.79 29.11 12.60
N HIS A 101 -4.38 30.27 12.09
CA HIS A 101 -4.77 31.57 12.61
C HIS A 101 -6.30 31.77 12.54
N HIS A 102 -6.90 31.56 11.35
CA HIS A 102 -8.34 31.73 11.18
C HIS A 102 -9.16 30.73 11.99
N MET A 103 -8.67 29.50 12.20
CA MET A 103 -9.33 28.53 13.08
C MET A 103 -9.39 29.03 14.52
N VAL A 104 -8.29 29.55 15.07
CA VAL A 104 -8.26 30.09 16.45
C VAL A 104 -9.13 31.35 16.57
N VAL A 105 -9.13 32.22 15.57
CA VAL A 105 -9.99 33.44 15.56
C VAL A 105 -11.48 33.07 15.56
N ASN A 106 -11.87 32.03 14.83
CA ASN A 106 -13.27 31.61 14.74
C ASN A 106 -13.72 30.68 15.89
N ASP A 107 -12.75 30.00 16.54
CA ASP A 107 -12.99 29.18 17.74
C ASP A 107 -11.86 29.37 18.77
N PRO A 108 -12.02 30.31 19.72
CA PRO A 108 -11.02 30.57 20.76
C PRO A 108 -10.79 29.43 21.76
N SER A 109 -11.58 28.35 21.72
CA SER A 109 -11.35 27.16 22.54
C SER A 109 -10.16 26.35 22.03
N LEU A 110 -9.76 26.56 20.76
CA LEU A 110 -8.66 25.89 20.11
C LEU A 110 -7.33 26.57 20.39
N SER A 111 -6.25 25.78 20.43
CA SER A 111 -4.88 26.26 20.51
C SER A 111 -3.96 25.47 19.60
N VAL A 112 -2.93 26.14 19.05
CA VAL A 112 -2.00 25.50 18.12
C VAL A 112 -0.92 24.75 18.87
N ASN A 113 -0.72 23.46 18.53
CA ASN A 113 0.41 22.65 18.96
C ASN A 113 0.99 21.93 17.73
N LEU A 114 2.25 22.22 17.38
CA LEU A 114 2.90 21.63 16.20
C LEU A 114 3.76 20.40 16.51
N ARG A 115 3.90 20.05 17.79
CA ARG A 115 4.66 18.87 18.20
C ARG A 115 3.73 17.67 18.39
N GLU A 116 2.80 17.78 19.31
CA GLU A 116 1.87 16.71 19.70
C GLU A 116 0.47 17.31 19.84
N PRO A 117 -0.22 17.63 18.74
CA PRO A 117 -1.59 18.10 18.80
C PRO A 117 -2.56 16.95 19.04
N ASP A 118 -3.69 17.24 19.66
CA ASP A 118 -4.80 16.29 19.78
C ASP A 118 -5.36 15.92 18.39
N VAL A 119 -5.32 16.88 17.44
CA VAL A 119 -5.82 16.67 16.07
C VAL A 119 -4.87 17.27 15.03
N TRP A 120 -4.54 16.50 14.01
CA TRP A 120 -3.89 16.99 12.80
C TRP A 120 -4.90 17.28 11.70
N VAL A 121 -5.06 18.55 11.33
CA VAL A 121 -5.76 18.98 10.13
C VAL A 121 -4.81 18.81 8.94
N ARG A 122 -5.07 17.84 8.09
CA ARG A 122 -4.23 17.52 6.93
C ARG A 122 -4.91 17.96 5.65
N LEU A 123 -4.24 18.82 4.88
CA LEU A 123 -4.79 19.43 3.68
C LEU A 123 -3.93 19.14 2.45
N VAL A 124 -4.60 19.05 1.30
CA VAL A 124 -3.96 19.10 -0.01
C VAL A 124 -4.46 20.33 -0.75
N LEU A 125 -3.52 21.25 -1.03
CA LEU A 125 -3.79 22.50 -1.74
C LEU A 125 -3.47 22.33 -3.23
N GLN A 126 -4.46 22.53 -4.09
CA GLN A 126 -4.35 22.69 -5.54
C GLN A 126 -4.60 24.15 -5.94
N PRO A 127 -4.33 24.55 -7.19
CA PRO A 127 -4.53 25.94 -7.62
C PRO A 127 -5.95 26.49 -7.45
N ASN A 128 -6.95 25.63 -7.49
CA ASN A 128 -8.37 25.99 -7.50
C ASN A 128 -9.24 25.14 -6.56
N ARG A 129 -8.65 24.39 -5.65
CA ARG A 129 -9.40 23.60 -4.65
C ARG A 129 -8.53 23.14 -3.51
N VAL A 130 -9.18 22.85 -2.41
CA VAL A 130 -8.57 22.31 -1.19
C VAL A 130 -9.25 21.00 -0.84
N TRP A 131 -8.43 19.98 -0.53
CA TRP A 131 -8.88 18.69 -0.03
C TRP A 131 -8.58 18.59 1.45
N LEU A 132 -9.54 18.12 2.22
CA LEU A 132 -9.36 17.67 3.60
C LEU A 132 -9.12 16.16 3.58
N LEU A 133 -8.02 15.75 4.20
CA LEU A 133 -7.67 14.33 4.36
C LEU A 133 -8.24 13.82 5.68
N GLY A 134 -8.87 12.67 5.62
CA GLY A 134 -9.33 11.91 6.78
C GLY A 134 -8.20 11.20 7.53
N GLU A 135 -8.54 10.29 8.41
CA GLU A 135 -7.56 9.48 9.12
C GLU A 135 -6.75 8.62 8.13
N ARG A 136 -5.43 8.55 8.36
CA ARG A 136 -4.55 7.78 7.50
C ARG A 136 -4.66 6.31 7.83
N ILE A 137 -4.92 5.51 6.80
CA ILE A 137 -4.92 4.07 6.87
C ILE A 137 -3.57 3.58 6.35
N GLN A 138 -2.98 2.65 7.07
CA GLN A 138 -1.74 2.03 6.64
C GLN A 138 -2.00 1.03 5.52
N GLY A 139 -1.26 1.14 4.42
CA GLY A 139 -1.29 0.17 3.35
C GLY A 139 -0.37 -1.02 3.59
N ALA A 140 -0.46 -2.03 2.74
CA ALA A 140 0.33 -3.26 2.80
C ALA A 140 1.85 -3.03 2.71
N GLY A 141 2.26 -1.90 2.13
CA GLY A 141 3.68 -1.63 1.86
C GLY A 141 4.28 -2.64 0.87
N GLY A 142 5.59 -2.87 0.98
CA GLY A 142 6.29 -3.80 0.09
C GLY A 142 6.46 -3.26 -1.34
N LEU A 143 6.54 -4.18 -2.30
CA LEU A 143 6.68 -3.90 -3.72
C LEU A 143 5.58 -4.60 -4.53
N PRO A 144 5.14 -4.04 -5.66
CA PRO A 144 4.19 -4.71 -6.54
C PRO A 144 4.72 -6.08 -7.01
N PRO A 145 3.89 -7.15 -7.01
CA PRO A 145 4.32 -8.48 -7.45
C PRO A 145 4.82 -8.50 -8.89
N GLY A 146 5.92 -9.21 -9.13
CA GLY A 146 6.57 -9.34 -10.43
C GLY A 146 7.67 -8.32 -10.73
N VAL A 147 7.85 -7.28 -9.90
CA VAL A 147 8.94 -6.30 -10.06
C VAL A 147 10.31 -6.96 -9.86
N GLN A 148 10.41 -7.88 -8.90
CA GLN A 148 11.63 -8.64 -8.58
C GLN A 148 11.73 -9.99 -9.32
N GLY A 149 10.80 -10.27 -10.23
CA GLY A 149 10.79 -11.50 -11.00
C GLY A 149 9.86 -12.57 -10.43
N ASP A 150 10.07 -13.80 -10.88
CA ASP A 150 9.21 -14.93 -10.55
C ASP A 150 9.94 -15.89 -9.60
N VAL A 151 9.18 -16.50 -8.69
CA VAL A 151 9.64 -17.48 -7.71
C VAL A 151 8.68 -18.68 -7.73
N LEU A 152 9.21 -19.89 -7.79
CA LEU A 152 8.41 -21.12 -7.61
C LEU A 152 8.07 -21.28 -6.13
N CYS A 153 6.84 -21.70 -5.84
CA CYS A 153 6.44 -21.97 -4.47
C CYS A 153 5.65 -23.28 -4.36
N LYS A 154 5.86 -24.00 -3.26
CA LYS A 154 5.06 -25.13 -2.83
C LYS A 154 4.38 -24.75 -1.53
N VAL A 155 3.07 -24.58 -1.60
CA VAL A 155 2.27 -24.03 -0.51
C VAL A 155 1.36 -25.13 0.01
N THR A 156 1.80 -25.83 1.07
CA THR A 156 1.13 -27.02 1.61
C THR A 156 0.57 -26.83 3.01
N ASP A 157 1.00 -25.77 3.68
CA ASP A 157 0.64 -25.45 5.06
C ASP A 157 0.71 -23.95 5.32
N GLU A 158 0.37 -23.56 6.55
CA GLU A 158 0.36 -22.15 6.97
C GLU A 158 1.74 -21.51 6.82
N ASP A 159 2.81 -22.17 7.29
CA ASP A 159 4.17 -21.62 7.26
C ASP A 159 4.66 -21.40 5.83
N SER A 160 4.37 -22.32 4.92
CA SER A 160 4.71 -22.16 3.49
C SER A 160 3.88 -21.06 2.82
N MET A 161 2.63 -20.84 3.25
CA MET A 161 1.80 -19.72 2.82
C MET A 161 2.37 -18.38 3.31
N LEU A 162 2.74 -18.28 4.61
CA LEU A 162 3.36 -17.08 5.17
C LEU A 162 4.69 -16.75 4.49
N SER A 163 5.54 -17.76 4.28
CA SER A 163 6.82 -17.63 3.56
C SER A 163 6.60 -17.09 2.14
N SER A 164 5.64 -17.67 1.43
CA SER A 164 5.27 -17.26 0.07
C SER A 164 4.77 -15.81 0.04
N PHE A 165 3.92 -15.42 0.98
CA PHE A 165 3.45 -14.04 1.09
C PHE A 165 4.60 -13.03 1.32
N LEU A 166 5.55 -13.34 2.20
CA LEU A 166 6.70 -12.48 2.45
C LEU A 166 7.57 -12.28 1.19
N VAL A 167 7.76 -13.35 0.41
CA VAL A 167 8.46 -13.29 -0.88
C VAL A 167 7.67 -12.44 -1.88
N MET A 168 6.36 -12.62 -1.98
CA MET A 168 5.49 -11.81 -2.82
C MET A 168 5.51 -10.34 -2.41
N ARG A 169 5.46 -10.05 -1.11
CA ARG A 169 5.55 -8.68 -0.56
C ARG A 169 6.89 -7.99 -0.89
N ARG A 170 7.95 -8.76 -1.12
CA ARG A 170 9.25 -8.26 -1.60
C ARG A 170 9.26 -7.98 -3.11
N GLY A 171 8.16 -8.23 -3.80
CA GLY A 171 7.97 -7.89 -5.21
C GLY A 171 8.14 -9.05 -6.18
N SER A 172 8.29 -10.27 -5.70
CA SER A 172 8.30 -11.44 -6.57
C SER A 172 6.88 -11.89 -6.91
N ARG A 173 6.68 -12.41 -8.11
CA ARG A 173 5.46 -13.12 -8.47
C ARG A 173 5.62 -14.60 -8.17
N LEU A 174 4.63 -15.15 -7.52
CA LEU A 174 4.63 -16.55 -7.14
C LEU A 174 4.06 -17.43 -8.26
N ILE A 175 4.71 -18.58 -8.48
CA ILE A 175 4.26 -19.63 -9.39
C ILE A 175 4.09 -20.89 -8.52
N PRO A 176 2.87 -21.18 -8.03
CA PRO A 176 2.59 -22.35 -7.23
C PRO A 176 2.81 -23.64 -8.05
N THR A 177 3.38 -24.65 -7.40
CA THR A 177 3.45 -26.00 -7.97
C THR A 177 2.09 -26.68 -7.94
N LYS A 178 1.94 -27.76 -8.69
CA LYS A 178 0.69 -28.57 -8.73
C LYS A 178 0.37 -29.23 -7.39
N GLU A 179 1.36 -29.36 -6.52
CA GLU A 179 1.26 -29.96 -5.18
C GLU A 179 0.81 -28.98 -4.12
N SER A 180 0.65 -27.70 -4.48
CA SER A 180 0.18 -26.67 -3.56
C SER A 180 -1.29 -26.84 -3.25
N GLU A 181 -1.65 -26.65 -1.98
CA GLU A 181 -3.03 -26.70 -1.50
C GLU A 181 -3.81 -25.48 -1.98
N ILE A 182 -4.97 -25.73 -2.58
CA ILE A 182 -5.79 -24.71 -3.23
C ILE A 182 -6.22 -23.63 -2.23
N GLU A 183 -6.53 -24.01 -1.00
CA GLU A 183 -6.98 -23.08 0.05
C GLU A 183 -5.97 -21.95 0.27
N PHE A 184 -4.71 -22.28 0.47
CA PHE A 184 -3.66 -21.29 0.69
C PHE A 184 -3.33 -20.48 -0.56
N VAL A 185 -3.41 -21.12 -1.73
CA VAL A 185 -3.20 -20.43 -3.01
C VAL A 185 -4.27 -19.37 -3.25
N GLU A 186 -5.55 -19.66 -2.93
CA GLU A 186 -6.64 -18.68 -3.07
C GLU A 186 -6.46 -17.49 -2.10
N ILE A 187 -5.97 -17.71 -0.88
CA ILE A 187 -5.62 -16.61 0.03
C ILE A 187 -4.54 -15.71 -0.61
N LEU A 188 -3.48 -16.28 -1.17
CA LEU A 188 -2.43 -15.50 -1.83
C LEU A 188 -2.92 -14.76 -3.09
N LYS A 189 -3.91 -15.29 -3.79
CA LYS A 189 -4.52 -14.64 -4.96
C LYS A 189 -5.28 -13.37 -4.62
N THR A 190 -5.73 -13.20 -3.37
CA THR A 190 -6.34 -11.94 -2.93
C THR A 190 -5.36 -10.76 -3.01
N TRP A 191 -4.06 -11.04 -3.03
CA TRP A 191 -2.98 -10.07 -3.08
C TRP A 191 -2.35 -9.90 -4.48
N ASP A 192 -2.34 -10.96 -5.29
CA ASP A 192 -1.88 -10.92 -6.69
C ASP A 192 -2.82 -11.69 -7.62
N PRO A 193 -3.69 -11.02 -8.38
CA PRO A 193 -4.60 -11.66 -9.33
C PRO A 193 -3.87 -12.35 -10.49
N TYR A 194 -2.58 -12.12 -10.64
CA TYR A 194 -1.72 -12.78 -11.63
C TYR A 194 -0.87 -13.91 -11.06
N LEU A 195 -1.09 -14.29 -9.81
CA LEU A 195 -0.43 -15.41 -9.18
C LEU A 195 -0.54 -16.68 -10.07
N GLY A 196 0.56 -17.38 -10.25
CA GLY A 196 0.67 -18.53 -11.15
C GLY A 196 0.94 -18.19 -12.63
N ARG A 197 0.95 -16.90 -13.00
CA ARG A 197 1.29 -16.47 -14.36
C ARG A 197 2.73 -15.99 -14.43
N ASN A 198 3.54 -16.61 -15.29
CA ASN A 198 4.90 -16.13 -15.50
C ASN A 198 4.93 -14.68 -16.00
N SER A 199 5.88 -13.93 -15.49
CA SER A 199 6.20 -12.61 -16.00
C SER A 199 6.85 -12.70 -17.37
N ASN A 200 6.59 -11.71 -18.20
CA ASN A 200 7.28 -11.56 -19.48
C ASN A 200 8.29 -10.40 -19.40
N VAL A 201 9.44 -10.57 -20.01
CA VAL A 201 10.47 -9.55 -20.13
C VAL A 201 10.82 -9.32 -21.59
N ARG A 202 11.12 -8.09 -21.97
CA ARG A 202 11.68 -7.81 -23.30
C ARG A 202 13.18 -8.07 -23.27
N ASP A 203 13.66 -8.89 -24.20
CA ASP A 203 15.10 -9.08 -24.39
C ASP A 203 15.74 -7.85 -25.09
N LEU A 204 17.05 -7.87 -25.23
CA LEU A 204 17.83 -6.79 -25.87
C LEU A 204 17.39 -6.49 -27.32
N ASN A 205 16.73 -7.43 -27.99
CA ASN A 205 16.18 -7.28 -29.34
C ASN A 205 14.71 -6.85 -29.33
N GLY A 206 14.14 -6.54 -28.14
CA GLY A 206 12.75 -6.11 -27.98
C GLY A 206 11.73 -7.23 -28.06
N LYS A 207 12.15 -8.51 -28.19
CA LYS A 207 11.26 -9.67 -28.23
C LYS A 207 10.78 -10.03 -26.82
N MET A 208 9.50 -10.29 -26.68
CA MET A 208 8.94 -10.78 -25.42
C MET A 208 9.37 -12.20 -25.15
N ARG A 209 9.96 -12.43 -23.98
CA ARG A 209 10.35 -13.75 -23.48
C ARG A 209 9.74 -14.00 -22.12
N ARG A 210 9.46 -15.27 -21.83
CA ARG A 210 9.05 -15.73 -20.52
C ARG A 210 10.22 -15.55 -19.55
N ARG A 211 9.96 -15.00 -18.37
CA ARG A 211 10.97 -14.85 -17.33
C ARG A 211 11.17 -16.20 -16.64
N HIS A 212 12.42 -16.60 -16.43
CA HIS A 212 12.71 -17.77 -15.61
C HIS A 212 12.61 -17.40 -14.12
N PRO A 213 12.05 -18.28 -13.29
CA PRO A 213 12.11 -18.12 -11.83
C PRO A 213 13.58 -18.06 -11.38
N TRP A 214 13.84 -17.23 -10.39
CA TRP A 214 15.18 -17.07 -9.81
C TRP A 214 15.31 -17.68 -8.43
N GLY A 215 14.21 -18.06 -7.79
CA GLY A 215 14.19 -18.61 -6.44
C GLY A 215 13.06 -19.62 -6.26
N VAL A 216 13.16 -20.32 -5.13
CA VAL A 216 12.17 -21.30 -4.67
C VAL A 216 11.83 -21.04 -3.21
N VAL A 217 10.58 -21.29 -2.84
CA VAL A 217 10.09 -21.26 -1.46
C VAL A 217 9.24 -22.50 -1.18
N GLY A 218 9.50 -23.17 -0.05
CA GLY A 218 8.86 -24.45 0.27
C GLY A 218 9.27 -25.62 -0.64
N LEU A 219 10.37 -25.47 -1.41
CA LEU A 219 10.95 -26.44 -2.33
C LEU A 219 12.47 -26.49 -2.14
N SER A 220 13.09 -27.64 -2.43
CA SER A 220 14.52 -27.69 -2.66
C SER A 220 14.91 -27.10 -4.03
N VAL A 221 16.19 -26.78 -4.20
CA VAL A 221 16.70 -26.30 -5.50
C VAL A 221 16.51 -27.38 -6.57
N GLU A 222 16.78 -28.62 -6.24
CA GLU A 222 16.66 -29.78 -7.13
C GLU A 222 15.21 -29.99 -7.59
N GLU A 223 14.24 -29.89 -6.67
CA GLU A 223 12.81 -29.93 -7.02
C GLU A 223 12.47 -28.79 -7.97
N GLY A 224 12.88 -27.56 -7.62
CA GLY A 224 12.65 -26.37 -8.44
C GLY A 224 13.26 -26.49 -9.84
N GLU A 225 14.49 -26.99 -9.96
CA GLU A 225 15.15 -27.21 -11.24
C GLU A 225 14.43 -28.23 -12.11
N SER A 226 13.85 -29.27 -11.52
CA SER A 226 13.10 -30.30 -12.27
C SER A 226 11.80 -29.74 -12.89
N LEU A 227 11.24 -28.64 -12.34
CA LEU A 227 10.01 -28.02 -12.80
C LEU A 227 10.23 -26.97 -13.90
N ILE A 228 11.48 -26.55 -14.13
CA ILE A 228 11.80 -25.56 -15.16
C ILE A 228 12.08 -26.23 -16.47
N GLU A 229 11.17 -26.07 -17.45
CA GLU A 229 11.41 -26.46 -18.82
C GLU A 229 12.57 -25.65 -19.42
N ARG A 230 13.70 -26.29 -19.71
CA ARG A 230 14.85 -25.65 -20.36
C ARG A 230 14.83 -25.98 -21.83
N ASN A 231 14.97 -24.97 -22.69
CA ASN A 231 15.32 -25.20 -24.08
C ASN A 231 16.80 -25.60 -24.15
N GLU A 232 17.13 -26.70 -24.83
CA GLU A 232 18.50 -27.25 -24.98
C GLU A 232 19.52 -26.23 -25.52
N SER A 233 19.06 -25.14 -26.13
CA SER A 233 19.89 -24.04 -26.65
C SER A 233 20.22 -22.94 -25.63
N GLU A 234 19.61 -22.93 -24.44
CA GLU A 234 19.84 -21.91 -23.41
C GLU A 234 20.90 -22.38 -22.40
N VAL A 235 22.17 -22.12 -22.73
CA VAL A 235 23.34 -22.53 -21.94
C VAL A 235 23.49 -21.77 -20.61
N LYS A 236 22.72 -20.73 -20.38
CA LYS A 236 22.78 -19.96 -19.10
C LYS A 236 21.63 -20.34 -18.19
N THR A 237 21.93 -21.25 -17.29
CA THR A 237 21.09 -21.53 -16.13
C THR A 237 21.14 -20.31 -15.19
N VAL A 238 20.01 -19.65 -14.97
CA VAL A 238 19.90 -18.75 -13.82
C VAL A 238 19.92 -19.63 -12.59
N PRO A 239 20.89 -19.49 -11.67
CA PRO A 239 20.91 -20.30 -10.46
C PRO A 239 19.67 -19.99 -9.63
N LEU A 240 18.99 -21.05 -9.18
CA LEU A 240 17.90 -20.90 -8.22
C LEU A 240 18.48 -20.68 -6.81
N SER A 241 17.78 -19.90 -6.01
CA SER A 241 18.09 -19.70 -4.60
C SER A 241 16.91 -20.16 -3.74
N THR A 242 17.19 -20.92 -2.69
CA THR A 242 16.17 -21.19 -1.65
C THR A 242 15.91 -19.96 -0.82
N LEU A 243 14.64 -19.76 -0.46
CA LEU A 243 14.20 -18.62 0.33
C LEU A 243 13.55 -19.11 1.62
N GLU A 244 14.10 -18.67 2.73
CA GLU A 244 13.66 -19.02 4.10
C GLU A 244 13.22 -17.74 4.86
N PRO A 245 12.17 -17.05 4.41
CA PRO A 245 11.82 -15.72 4.94
C PRO A 245 11.26 -15.75 6.37
N LEU A 246 10.86 -16.92 6.90
CA LEU A 246 10.43 -17.08 8.28
C LEU A 246 11.57 -17.45 9.24
N CYS A 247 12.80 -17.48 8.78
CA CYS A 247 13.95 -17.72 9.63
C CYS A 247 13.95 -16.72 10.80
N ALA A 248 14.05 -17.22 12.04
CA ALA A 248 14.01 -16.46 13.28
C ALA A 248 12.67 -15.76 13.63
N TRP A 249 11.59 -16.03 12.92
CA TRP A 249 10.27 -15.57 13.34
C TRP A 249 9.71 -16.42 14.48
N THR A 250 9.15 -15.73 15.47
CA THR A 250 8.43 -16.37 16.59
C THR A 250 7.02 -16.80 16.16
N ASP A 251 6.42 -17.73 16.90
CA ASP A 251 5.04 -18.17 16.63
C ASP A 251 4.04 -17.01 16.72
N LEU A 252 4.26 -16.06 17.63
CA LEU A 252 3.40 -14.86 17.75
C LEU A 252 3.49 -13.95 16.51
N GLU A 253 4.69 -13.76 15.95
CA GLU A 253 4.89 -12.99 14.73
C GLU A 253 4.24 -13.67 13.52
N LYS A 254 4.35 -15.00 13.43
CA LYS A 254 3.66 -15.80 12.40
C LYS A 254 2.14 -15.69 12.54
N GLU A 255 1.60 -15.81 13.74
CA GLU A 255 0.17 -15.64 14.00
C GLU A 255 -0.33 -14.25 13.58
N ASN A 256 0.42 -13.20 13.94
CA ASN A 256 0.09 -11.82 13.54
C ASN A 256 0.16 -11.64 12.02
N LEU A 257 1.15 -12.23 11.35
CA LEU A 257 1.24 -12.20 9.88
C LEU A 257 0.06 -12.93 9.25
N SER A 258 -0.32 -14.10 9.77
CA SER A 258 -1.49 -14.85 9.30
C SER A 258 -2.78 -14.03 9.38
N LYS A 259 -3.00 -13.35 10.50
CA LYS A 259 -4.14 -12.44 10.69
C LYS A 259 -4.10 -11.28 9.67
N HIS A 260 -2.93 -10.67 9.48
CA HIS A 260 -2.75 -9.59 8.51
C HIS A 260 -3.06 -10.04 7.07
N ILE A 261 -2.59 -11.22 6.66
CA ILE A 261 -2.85 -11.71 5.30
C ILE A 261 -4.34 -11.87 5.02
N ARG A 262 -5.12 -12.25 6.03
CA ARG A 262 -6.56 -12.47 5.90
C ARG A 262 -7.41 -11.22 6.13
N ASP A 263 -6.90 -10.28 6.93
CA ASP A 263 -7.60 -9.03 7.28
C ASP A 263 -6.60 -7.90 7.53
N PRO A 264 -6.05 -7.29 6.46
CA PRO A 264 -5.00 -6.27 6.58
C PRO A 264 -5.48 -4.95 7.19
N ILE A 265 -6.78 -4.68 7.22
CA ILE A 265 -7.33 -3.45 7.80
C ILE A 265 -7.25 -3.51 9.33
N ASN A 266 -7.68 -4.63 9.90
CA ASN A 266 -7.77 -4.77 11.35
C ASN A 266 -6.47 -5.27 12.00
N PHE A 267 -5.59 -5.92 11.21
CA PHE A 267 -4.33 -6.46 11.69
C PHE A 267 -3.15 -5.87 10.92
N LEU A 268 -2.48 -4.90 11.51
CA LEU A 268 -1.27 -4.32 10.92
C LEU A 268 -0.07 -5.23 11.20
N CYS A 269 0.47 -5.86 10.17
CA CYS A 269 1.72 -6.62 10.26
C CYS A 269 2.91 -5.68 10.06
N MET A 270 3.36 -5.06 11.14
CA MET A 270 4.67 -4.40 11.17
C MET A 270 5.57 -5.21 12.10
N PRO A 271 6.62 -5.89 11.60
CA PRO A 271 7.68 -6.31 12.49
C PRO A 271 8.23 -5.06 13.15
N ASN A 272 8.28 -5.04 14.46
CA ASN A 272 8.94 -3.96 15.18
C ASN A 272 10.44 -4.05 14.89
N LEU A 273 10.89 -3.31 13.89
CA LEU A 273 12.30 -3.30 13.46
C LEU A 273 13.23 -2.79 14.58
N ASP A 274 12.71 -2.07 15.56
CA ASP A 274 13.47 -1.56 16.70
C ASP A 274 13.99 -2.70 17.61
N THR A 275 13.35 -3.88 17.58
CA THR A 275 13.84 -5.06 18.32
C THR A 275 15.03 -5.76 17.65
N TRP A 276 15.36 -5.42 16.41
CA TRP A 276 16.46 -6.04 15.65
C TRP A 276 17.78 -5.25 15.76
N VAL A 277 17.77 -4.12 16.44
CA VAL A 277 18.91 -3.16 16.56
C VAL A 277 19.41 -3.07 18.03
N SER A 278 19.12 -4.05 18.85
CA SER A 278 19.64 -4.11 20.24
C SER A 278 21.01 -4.76 20.31
#